data_d57a69454064214b8a13580f564b72dd
#
_entry.id   d57a69454064214b8a13580f564b72dd
#
_cell.length_a   1.000
_cell.length_b   1.000
_cell.length_c   1.000
_cell.angle_alpha   90.00
_cell.angle_beta   90.00
_cell.angle_gamma   90.00
#
_symmetry.space_group_name_H-M   'P 1'
#
loop_
_entity.id
_entity.type
_entity.pdbx_description
1 polymer ?
#
loop_
_entity_poly.entity_id
_entity_poly.type
_entity_poly.pdbx_seq_one_letter_code
_entity_poly.pdbx_strand_id
1 'polypeptide(L)'
;MENTSLTLLNRLRHASDADAWQRLFGLYQPLLIVWLRKYEVQSADADDLAQDILVSVSKNLVSFEHNGRSGAFRTWLRRMLVNRLRTFWRSRDRRPPTQGDSSIEDRLAEFEDDASDMSQFWNRQHDLYVLKKLLELSRPGFSPETWLAFTRVALHGERADFVAKETGMSLNAVFIAKSRVLNKLRKEAAGLVESTWKFPEPS
;
A
#
# COMPACT_ATOMS: atom_id res chain seq x y z
N MET A 1 16.34 -25.60 -6.07
CA MET A 1 16.34 -24.74 -4.87
C MET A 1 15.26 -23.69 -5.08
N GLU A 2 14.10 -23.90 -4.44
CA GLU A 2 13.01 -22.92 -4.49
C GLU A 2 13.45 -21.67 -3.77
N ASN A 3 13.72 -20.63 -4.54
CA ASN A 3 13.95 -19.30 -4.02
C ASN A 3 12.59 -18.78 -3.50
N THR A 4 12.26 -19.11 -2.26
CA THR A 4 11.06 -18.63 -1.58
C THR A 4 11.17 -17.10 -1.52
N SER A 5 10.55 -16.44 -2.49
CA SER A 5 10.50 -14.98 -2.55
C SER A 5 9.77 -14.49 -1.30
N LEU A 6 10.54 -14.06 -0.30
CA LEU A 6 10.02 -13.48 0.94
C LEU A 6 9.15 -12.26 0.60
N THR A 7 8.04 -12.10 1.30
CA THR A 7 7.19 -10.90 1.17
C THR A 7 7.99 -9.66 1.55
N LEU A 8 7.57 -8.48 1.08
CA LEU A 8 8.25 -7.23 1.43
C LEU A 8 8.38 -7.08 2.96
N LEU A 9 7.33 -7.36 3.73
CA LEU A 9 7.37 -7.28 5.21
C LEU A 9 8.37 -8.25 5.82
N ASN A 10 8.49 -9.47 5.30
CA ASN A 10 9.48 -10.42 5.80
C ASN A 10 10.93 -9.98 5.49
N ARG A 11 11.16 -9.41 4.31
CA ARG A 11 12.47 -8.85 3.94
C ARG A 11 12.88 -7.71 4.86
N LEU A 12 11.94 -6.84 5.21
CA LEU A 12 12.15 -5.70 6.09
C LEU A 12 12.50 -6.07 7.54
N ARG A 13 12.15 -7.29 7.99
CA ARG A 13 12.58 -7.80 9.30
C ARG A 13 14.08 -8.12 9.36
N HIS A 14 14.71 -8.30 8.21
CA HIS A 14 16.15 -8.47 8.11
C HIS A 14 16.79 -7.09 7.91
N ALA A 15 17.41 -6.55 8.95
CA ALA A 15 17.92 -5.17 9.02
C ALA A 15 18.90 -4.76 7.89
N SER A 16 19.43 -5.72 7.13
CA SER A 16 20.40 -5.48 6.06
C SER A 16 19.77 -5.30 4.65
N ASP A 17 18.45 -5.39 4.49
CA ASP A 17 17.80 -5.27 3.17
C ASP A 17 17.46 -3.80 2.86
N ALA A 18 18.49 -3.03 2.45
CA ALA A 18 18.33 -1.62 2.09
C ALA A 18 17.33 -1.41 0.94
N ASP A 19 17.27 -2.34 -0.04
CA ASP A 19 16.33 -2.26 -1.16
C ASP A 19 14.89 -2.42 -0.69
N ALA A 20 14.62 -3.32 0.26
CA ALA A 20 13.30 -3.49 0.84
C ALA A 20 12.86 -2.22 1.59
N TRP A 21 13.76 -1.59 2.33
CA TRP A 21 13.49 -0.32 3.01
C TRP A 21 13.22 0.81 2.03
N GLN A 22 14.04 0.95 1.00
CA GLN A 22 13.83 1.98 -0.04
C GLN A 22 12.47 1.79 -0.73
N ARG A 23 12.06 0.55 -1.00
CA ARG A 23 10.74 0.24 -1.56
C ARG A 23 9.61 0.61 -0.60
N LEU A 24 9.74 0.31 0.69
CA LEU A 24 8.74 0.68 1.70
C LEU A 24 8.59 2.21 1.78
N PHE A 25 9.70 2.93 1.85
CA PHE A 25 9.70 4.40 1.88
C PHE A 25 9.02 4.97 0.64
N GLY A 26 9.44 4.55 -0.56
CA GLY A 26 8.83 4.99 -1.83
C GLY A 26 7.34 4.66 -1.96
N LEU A 27 6.92 3.57 -1.32
CA LEU A 27 5.52 3.15 -1.30
C LEU A 27 4.69 4.01 -0.32
N TYR A 28 5.17 4.25 0.90
CA TYR A 28 4.34 4.79 1.97
C TYR A 28 4.51 6.29 2.22
N GLN A 29 5.66 6.89 1.92
CA GLN A 29 5.88 8.32 2.16
C GLN A 29 4.84 9.20 1.44
N PRO A 30 4.53 9.02 0.13
CA PRO A 30 3.52 9.85 -0.52
C PRO A 30 2.11 9.63 0.04
N LEU A 31 1.77 8.39 0.43
CA LEU A 31 0.48 8.08 1.05
C LEU A 31 0.33 8.81 2.39
N LEU A 32 1.36 8.75 3.24
CA LEU A 32 1.36 9.42 4.54
C LEU A 32 1.23 10.94 4.40
N ILE A 33 1.96 11.57 3.46
CA ILE A 33 1.87 13.00 3.19
C ILE A 33 0.44 13.41 2.82
N VAL A 34 -0.23 12.65 1.94
CA VAL A 34 -1.63 12.92 1.56
C VAL A 34 -2.55 12.89 2.77
N TRP A 35 -2.37 11.92 3.67
CA TRP A 35 -3.20 11.80 4.87
C TRP A 35 -2.86 12.83 5.93
N LEU A 36 -1.59 13.21 6.12
CA LEU A 36 -1.18 14.29 7.01
C LEU A 36 -1.82 15.62 6.57
N ARG A 37 -1.81 15.92 5.26
CA ARG A 37 -2.46 17.11 4.71
C ARG A 37 -3.97 17.10 4.90
N LYS A 38 -4.62 15.93 4.85
CA LYS A 38 -6.06 15.79 5.16
C LYS A 38 -6.40 16.20 6.59
N TYR A 39 -5.43 16.09 7.50
CA TYR A 39 -5.50 16.56 8.89
C TYR A 39 -4.82 17.93 9.07
N GLU A 40 -4.81 18.77 8.00
CA GLU A 40 -4.42 20.17 8.02
C GLU A 40 -2.95 20.44 8.37
N VAL A 41 -2.09 19.42 8.27
CA VAL A 41 -0.65 19.59 8.39
C VAL A 41 -0.11 20.32 7.15
N GLN A 42 0.67 21.39 7.35
CA GLN A 42 1.30 22.14 6.26
C GLN A 42 2.33 21.29 5.52
N SER A 43 2.59 21.63 4.26
CA SER A 43 3.43 20.81 3.37
C SER A 43 4.81 20.49 3.93
N ALA A 44 5.54 21.48 4.45
CA ALA A 44 6.87 21.26 5.01
C ALA A 44 6.83 20.31 6.22
N ASP A 45 5.87 20.52 7.11
CA ASP A 45 5.71 19.66 8.28
C ASP A 45 5.22 18.25 7.91
N ALA A 46 4.45 18.11 6.83
CA ALA A 46 3.93 16.82 6.39
C ALA A 46 5.05 15.91 5.87
N ASP A 47 6.05 16.48 5.18
CA ASP A 47 7.22 15.72 4.72
C ASP A 47 8.05 15.21 5.91
N ASP A 48 8.34 16.07 6.89
CA ASP A 48 9.08 15.71 8.09
C ASP A 48 8.34 14.67 8.93
N LEU A 49 7.03 14.86 9.14
CA LEU A 49 6.21 13.90 9.89
C LEU A 49 6.10 12.55 9.19
N ALA A 50 6.00 12.53 7.86
CA ALA A 50 5.98 11.29 7.10
C ALA A 50 7.28 10.51 7.27
N GLN A 51 8.43 11.19 7.24
CA GLN A 51 9.74 10.59 7.51
C GLN A 51 9.81 10.06 8.94
N ASP A 52 9.40 10.83 9.93
CA ASP A 52 9.39 10.41 11.33
C ASP A 52 8.53 9.16 11.56
N ILE A 53 7.35 9.08 10.91
CA ILE A 53 6.50 7.90 10.96
C ILE A 53 7.24 6.70 10.36
N LEU A 54 7.87 6.85 9.20
CA LEU A 54 8.61 5.76 8.54
C LEU A 54 9.84 5.32 9.35
N VAL A 55 10.54 6.24 10.00
CA VAL A 55 11.60 5.90 10.96
C VAL A 55 11.04 5.13 12.15
N SER A 56 9.86 5.51 12.64
CA SER A 56 9.18 4.76 13.71
C SER A 56 8.76 3.37 13.24
N VAL A 57 8.26 3.25 12.01
CA VAL A 57 7.97 1.96 11.36
C VAL A 57 9.22 1.10 11.33
N SER A 58 10.36 1.64 10.88
CA SER A 58 11.61 0.88 10.78
C SER A 58 12.09 0.33 12.12
N LYS A 59 11.98 1.12 13.18
CA LYS A 59 12.39 0.72 14.53
C LYS A 59 11.48 -0.33 15.15
N ASN A 60 10.18 -0.29 14.84
CA ASN A 60 9.18 -1.12 15.48
C ASN A 60 8.70 -2.30 14.63
N LEU A 61 9.12 -2.41 13.37
CA LEU A 61 8.66 -3.48 12.48
C LEU A 61 9.14 -4.88 12.95
N VAL A 62 10.30 -4.95 13.61
CA VAL A 62 10.82 -6.22 14.15
C VAL A 62 9.88 -6.78 15.22
N SER A 63 9.30 -5.90 16.04
CA SER A 63 8.31 -6.26 17.08
C SER A 63 6.88 -6.32 16.56
N PHE A 64 6.65 -5.95 15.30
CA PHE A 64 5.32 -6.04 14.70
C PHE A 64 4.95 -7.51 14.48
N GLU A 65 4.04 -8.02 15.29
CA GLU A 65 3.46 -9.34 15.12
C GLU A 65 2.25 -9.25 14.18
N HIS A 66 2.33 -9.96 13.06
CA HIS A 66 1.19 -10.13 12.20
C HIS A 66 0.22 -11.09 12.88
N ASN A 67 -0.85 -10.56 13.44
CA ASN A 67 -1.87 -11.32 14.20
C ASN A 67 -2.74 -12.25 13.34
N GLY A 68 -2.30 -12.57 12.11
CA GLY A 68 -3.05 -13.38 11.14
C GLY A 68 -4.26 -12.69 10.52
N ARG A 69 -4.63 -11.48 10.98
CA ARG A 69 -5.75 -10.73 10.42
C ARG A 69 -5.32 -9.97 9.18
N SER A 70 -6.13 -10.04 8.16
CA SER A 70 -5.96 -9.23 6.96
C SER A 70 -5.96 -7.73 7.31
N GLY A 71 -5.03 -6.96 6.74
CA GLY A 71 -4.93 -5.52 6.98
C GLY A 71 -4.25 -5.13 8.30
N ALA A 72 -3.65 -6.07 9.05
CA ALA A 72 -2.96 -5.78 10.31
C ALA A 72 -1.90 -4.69 10.18
N PHE A 73 -1.09 -4.73 9.09
CA PHE A 73 -0.06 -3.72 8.86
C PHE A 73 -0.65 -2.32 8.61
N ARG A 74 -1.67 -2.20 7.78
CA ARG A 74 -2.30 -0.89 7.51
C ARG A 74 -2.98 -0.29 8.74
N THR A 75 -3.62 -1.14 9.58
CA THR A 75 -4.20 -0.71 10.85
C THR A 75 -3.11 -0.23 11.82
N TRP A 76 -2.01 -0.94 11.92
CA TRP A 76 -0.86 -0.55 12.71
C TRP A 76 -0.23 0.77 12.22
N LEU A 77 -0.05 0.93 10.91
CA LEU A 77 0.44 2.17 10.30
C LEU A 77 -0.51 3.35 10.57
N ARG A 78 -1.82 3.13 10.47
CA ARG A 78 -2.83 4.14 10.80
C ARG A 78 -2.71 4.63 12.25
N ARG A 79 -2.54 3.71 13.20
CA ARG A 79 -2.33 4.05 14.61
C ARG A 79 -1.06 4.88 14.83
N MET A 80 0.02 4.56 14.14
CA MET A 80 1.24 5.38 14.17
C MET A 80 0.99 6.79 13.62
N LEU A 81 0.25 6.91 12.51
CA LEU A 81 -0.13 8.19 11.93
C LEU A 81 -0.97 9.02 12.91
N VAL A 82 -2.01 8.42 13.53
CA VAL A 82 -2.86 9.09 14.53
C VAL A 82 -2.02 9.58 15.71
N ASN A 83 -1.18 8.71 16.28
CA ASN A 83 -0.33 9.07 17.43
C ASN A 83 0.63 10.21 17.07
N ARG A 84 1.18 10.23 15.87
CA ARG A 84 2.06 11.31 15.42
C ARG A 84 1.31 12.62 15.23
N LEU A 85 0.10 12.58 14.66
CA LEU A 85 -0.78 13.75 14.54
C LEU A 85 -1.15 14.33 15.91
N ARG A 86 -1.52 13.50 16.88
CA ARG A 86 -1.80 13.94 18.26
C ARG A 86 -0.60 14.65 18.87
N THR A 87 0.59 14.05 18.74
CA THR A 87 1.83 14.65 19.27
C THR A 87 2.14 15.98 18.58
N PHE A 88 1.99 16.05 17.28
CA PHE A 88 2.22 17.25 16.48
C PHE A 88 1.31 18.40 16.91
N TRP A 89 0.01 18.16 17.04
CA TRP A 89 -0.95 19.19 17.42
C TRP A 89 -0.81 19.63 18.87
N ARG A 90 -0.46 18.73 19.78
CA ARG A 90 -0.16 19.08 21.18
C ARG A 90 1.07 19.96 21.33
N SER A 91 2.12 19.71 20.53
CA SER A 91 3.39 20.44 20.65
C SER A 91 3.31 21.87 20.11
N ARG A 92 2.35 22.18 19.27
CA ARG A 92 2.28 23.48 18.61
C ARG A 92 1.44 24.53 19.31
N ASP A 93 0.76 24.22 20.41
CA ASP A 93 -0.18 25.14 21.10
C ASP A 93 -1.16 25.87 20.13
N ARG A 94 -1.18 25.43 18.90
CA ARG A 94 -2.01 25.94 17.81
C ARG A 94 -3.07 24.89 17.50
N ARG A 95 -4.30 25.18 17.93
CA ARG A 95 -5.44 24.43 17.39
C ARG A 95 -5.42 24.57 15.87
N PRO A 96 -5.56 23.48 15.11
CA PRO A 96 -5.74 23.61 13.66
C PRO A 96 -6.93 24.53 13.41
N PRO A 97 -6.91 25.32 12.33
CA PRO A 97 -8.09 26.04 11.91
C PRO A 97 -9.20 25.03 11.64
N THR A 98 -10.13 24.91 12.59
CA THR A 98 -11.26 23.99 12.48
C THR A 98 -12.19 24.47 11.37
N GLN A 99 -12.22 23.76 10.25
CA GLN A 99 -13.36 23.83 9.33
C GLN A 99 -14.41 22.80 9.82
N GLY A 100 -15.37 23.26 10.61
CA GLY A 100 -16.49 22.45 11.09
C GLY A 100 -16.56 22.29 12.62
N ASP A 101 -17.70 21.81 13.12
CA ASP A 101 -18.05 21.71 14.54
C ASP A 101 -17.29 20.64 15.34
N SER A 102 -16.52 19.73 14.71
CA SER A 102 -15.78 18.68 15.41
C SER A 102 -14.33 19.05 15.68
N SER A 103 -13.86 18.77 16.91
CA SER A 103 -12.47 19.01 17.28
C SER A 103 -11.51 18.09 16.49
N ILE A 104 -10.23 18.46 16.37
CA ILE A 104 -9.23 17.60 15.76
C ILE A 104 -9.12 16.26 16.51
N GLU A 105 -9.32 16.26 17.80
CA GLU A 105 -9.28 15.05 18.63
C GLU A 105 -10.45 14.11 18.31
N ASP A 106 -11.66 14.66 18.09
CA ASP A 106 -12.82 13.86 17.67
C ASP A 106 -12.57 13.19 16.30
N ARG A 107 -12.01 13.96 15.34
CA ARG A 107 -11.64 13.44 14.02
C ARG A 107 -10.55 12.38 14.10
N LEU A 108 -9.59 12.52 15.02
CA LEU A 108 -8.55 11.53 15.22
C LEU A 108 -9.07 10.29 15.94
N ALA A 109 -10.00 10.46 16.89
CA ALA A 109 -10.68 9.35 17.55
C ALA A 109 -11.53 8.54 16.56
N GLU A 110 -12.28 9.21 15.67
CA GLU A 110 -13.00 8.55 14.58
C GLU A 110 -12.03 7.80 13.66
N PHE A 111 -10.90 8.41 13.30
CA PHE A 111 -9.89 7.77 12.46
C PHE A 111 -9.21 6.58 13.14
N GLU A 112 -9.13 6.54 14.46
CA GLU A 112 -8.57 5.42 15.22
C GLU A 112 -9.54 4.25 15.38
N ASP A 113 -10.85 4.52 15.40
CA ASP A 113 -11.88 3.48 15.50
C ASP A 113 -11.93 2.62 14.23
N ASP A 114 -11.63 1.33 14.38
CA ASP A 114 -11.60 0.36 13.26
C ASP A 114 -12.97 0.22 12.56
N ALA A 115 -14.07 0.49 13.25
CA ALA A 115 -15.43 0.38 12.73
C ALA A 115 -15.93 1.64 12.02
N SER A 116 -15.25 2.77 12.18
CA SER A 116 -15.68 4.05 11.62
C SER A 116 -15.63 4.10 10.09
N ASP A 117 -16.46 4.95 9.49
CA ASP A 117 -16.45 5.21 8.06
C ASP A 117 -15.10 5.79 7.60
N MET A 118 -14.47 6.62 8.42
CA MET A 118 -13.17 7.22 8.12
C MET A 118 -12.06 6.16 8.05
N SER A 119 -12.03 5.21 8.98
CA SER A 119 -11.04 4.14 8.95
C SER A 119 -11.29 3.13 7.83
N GLN A 120 -12.55 2.85 7.49
CA GLN A 120 -12.90 2.05 6.32
C GLN A 120 -12.52 2.75 5.01
N PHE A 121 -12.70 4.08 4.95
CA PHE A 121 -12.24 4.88 3.81
C PHE A 121 -10.71 4.83 3.68
N TRP A 122 -9.96 4.98 4.80
CA TRP A 122 -8.52 4.76 4.82
C TRP A 122 -8.15 3.38 4.27
N ASN A 123 -8.81 2.33 4.74
CA ASN A 123 -8.51 0.96 4.34
C ASN A 123 -8.64 0.79 2.83
N ARG A 124 -9.73 1.28 2.24
CA ARG A 124 -9.96 1.23 0.79
C ARG A 124 -8.92 2.05 0.01
N GLN A 125 -8.64 3.29 0.44
CA GLN A 125 -7.66 4.15 -0.23
C GLN A 125 -6.24 3.60 -0.14
N HIS A 126 -5.88 3.06 1.02
CA HIS A 126 -4.61 2.40 1.25
C HIS A 126 -4.42 1.23 0.27
N ASP A 127 -5.36 0.31 0.22
CA ASP A 127 -5.23 -0.90 -0.59
C ASP A 127 -5.17 -0.58 -2.09
N LEU A 128 -6.02 0.32 -2.57
CA LEU A 128 -5.98 0.79 -3.96
C LEU A 128 -4.66 1.46 -4.31
N TYR A 129 -4.16 2.32 -3.43
CA TYR A 129 -2.88 3.01 -3.63
C TYR A 129 -1.71 2.02 -3.66
N VAL A 130 -1.63 1.13 -2.67
CA VAL A 130 -0.55 0.12 -2.57
C VAL A 130 -0.53 -0.76 -3.81
N LEU A 131 -1.69 -1.25 -4.25
CA LEU A 131 -1.78 -2.09 -5.44
C LEU A 131 -1.35 -1.35 -6.72
N LYS A 132 -1.79 -0.10 -6.89
CA LYS A 132 -1.35 0.73 -8.02
C LYS A 132 0.18 0.90 -8.01
N LYS A 133 0.76 1.20 -6.86
CA LYS A 133 2.22 1.36 -6.72
C LYS A 133 2.98 0.04 -6.95
N LEU A 134 2.47 -1.08 -6.47
CA LEU A 134 3.07 -2.38 -6.72
C LEU A 134 3.03 -2.74 -8.22
N LEU A 135 1.97 -2.40 -8.94
CA LEU A 135 1.89 -2.53 -10.39
C LEU A 135 3.01 -1.72 -11.07
N GLU A 136 3.14 -0.43 -10.72
CA GLU A 136 4.18 0.45 -11.28
C GLU A 136 5.60 -0.10 -11.01
N LEU A 137 5.87 -0.52 -9.77
CA LEU A 137 7.16 -1.04 -9.33
C LEU A 137 7.51 -2.41 -9.90
N SER A 138 6.50 -3.22 -10.24
CA SER A 138 6.70 -4.57 -10.78
C SER A 138 6.95 -4.58 -12.28
N ARG A 139 6.48 -3.56 -13.01
CA ARG A 139 6.56 -3.48 -14.47
C ARG A 139 7.97 -3.72 -15.05
N PRO A 140 9.06 -3.13 -14.51
CA PRO A 140 10.42 -3.31 -15.03
C PRO A 140 10.93 -4.75 -14.96
N GLY A 141 10.32 -5.59 -14.12
CA GLY A 141 10.69 -7.00 -13.94
C GLY A 141 10.09 -7.95 -15.00
N PHE A 142 9.36 -7.43 -15.99
CA PHE A 142 8.71 -8.23 -17.04
C PHE A 142 9.02 -7.68 -18.43
N SER A 143 9.03 -8.57 -19.42
CA SER A 143 9.14 -8.12 -20.80
C SER A 143 7.91 -7.32 -21.23
N PRO A 144 8.04 -6.40 -22.21
CA PRO A 144 6.92 -5.61 -22.72
C PRO A 144 5.74 -6.48 -23.17
N GLU A 145 5.97 -7.62 -23.80
CA GLU A 145 4.94 -8.54 -24.30
C GLU A 145 4.21 -9.21 -23.12
N THR A 146 4.95 -9.66 -22.10
CA THR A 146 4.37 -10.25 -20.88
C THR A 146 3.50 -9.23 -20.17
N TRP A 147 3.98 -8.00 -20.03
CA TRP A 147 3.24 -6.93 -19.39
C TRP A 147 1.99 -6.53 -20.17
N LEU A 148 2.11 -6.42 -21.51
CA LEU A 148 0.99 -6.10 -22.39
C LEU A 148 -0.13 -7.15 -22.29
N ALA A 149 0.23 -8.43 -22.39
CA ALA A 149 -0.73 -9.53 -22.29
C ALA A 149 -1.45 -9.53 -20.92
N PHE A 150 -0.69 -9.33 -19.82
CA PHE A 150 -1.27 -9.21 -18.50
C PHE A 150 -2.23 -8.02 -18.39
N THR A 151 -1.82 -6.84 -18.84
CA THR A 151 -2.62 -5.60 -18.75
C THR A 151 -3.94 -5.74 -19.50
N ARG A 152 -3.90 -6.24 -20.71
CA ARG A 152 -5.09 -6.43 -21.55
C ARG A 152 -6.07 -7.43 -20.94
N VAL A 153 -5.57 -8.59 -20.50
CA VAL A 153 -6.44 -9.65 -19.99
C VAL A 153 -6.86 -9.40 -18.54
N ALA A 154 -5.94 -8.96 -17.65
CA ALA A 154 -6.23 -8.88 -16.22
C ALA A 154 -6.79 -7.53 -15.78
N LEU A 155 -6.39 -6.42 -16.42
CA LEU A 155 -6.84 -5.08 -16.03
C LEU A 155 -7.94 -4.54 -16.93
N HIS A 156 -7.89 -4.84 -18.23
CA HIS A 156 -8.90 -4.37 -19.19
C HIS A 156 -10.01 -5.40 -19.45
N GLY A 157 -9.88 -6.64 -18.94
CA GLY A 157 -10.90 -7.67 -19.10
C GLY A 157 -11.02 -8.23 -20.52
N GLU A 158 -10.00 -8.02 -21.37
CA GLU A 158 -10.05 -8.52 -22.75
C GLU A 158 -9.94 -10.06 -22.78
N ARG A 159 -10.58 -10.66 -23.75
CA ARG A 159 -10.52 -12.12 -23.96
C ARG A 159 -9.11 -12.55 -24.34
N ALA A 160 -8.61 -13.60 -23.68
CA ALA A 160 -7.23 -14.07 -23.88
C ALA A 160 -6.97 -14.58 -25.31
N ASP A 161 -7.99 -15.17 -25.97
CA ASP A 161 -7.88 -15.61 -27.38
C ASP A 161 -7.73 -14.43 -28.36
N PHE A 162 -8.44 -13.33 -28.09
CA PHE A 162 -8.30 -12.09 -28.86
C PHE A 162 -6.90 -11.47 -28.66
N VAL A 163 -6.45 -11.37 -27.40
CA VAL A 163 -5.12 -10.83 -27.08
C VAL A 163 -4.02 -11.69 -27.71
N ALA A 164 -4.15 -13.02 -27.69
CA ALA A 164 -3.20 -13.94 -28.32
C ALA A 164 -3.07 -13.67 -29.83
N LYS A 165 -4.20 -13.52 -30.52
CA LYS A 165 -4.23 -13.22 -31.98
C LYS A 165 -3.58 -11.87 -32.30
N GLU A 166 -3.91 -10.84 -31.55
CA GLU A 166 -3.41 -9.47 -31.76
C GLU A 166 -1.90 -9.32 -31.45
N THR A 167 -1.40 -10.06 -30.45
CA THR A 167 0.01 -9.98 -30.03
C THR A 167 0.92 -11.00 -30.70
N GLY A 168 0.37 -11.94 -31.49
CA GLY A 168 1.12 -13.06 -32.08
C GLY A 168 1.58 -14.09 -31.02
N MET A 169 1.09 -14.02 -29.79
CA MET A 169 1.38 -14.97 -28.72
C MET A 169 0.48 -16.20 -28.85
N SER A 170 0.94 -17.35 -28.34
CA SER A 170 0.02 -18.48 -28.14
C SER A 170 -0.94 -18.19 -26.98
N LEU A 171 -2.14 -18.75 -27.01
CA LEU A 171 -3.11 -18.61 -25.93
C LEU A 171 -2.53 -19.04 -24.56
N ASN A 172 -1.76 -20.13 -24.56
CA ASN A 172 -1.06 -20.58 -23.35
C ASN A 172 -0.02 -19.56 -22.85
N ALA A 173 0.72 -18.92 -23.75
CA ALA A 173 1.69 -17.87 -23.38
C ALA A 173 0.99 -16.65 -22.74
N VAL A 174 -0.21 -16.27 -23.20
CA VAL A 174 -1.01 -15.20 -22.59
C VAL A 174 -1.43 -15.57 -21.16
N PHE A 175 -1.92 -16.80 -20.93
CA PHE A 175 -2.26 -17.26 -19.59
C PHE A 175 -1.06 -17.35 -18.65
N ILE A 176 0.09 -17.82 -19.16
CA ILE A 176 1.34 -17.85 -18.39
C ILE A 176 1.77 -16.43 -18.02
N ALA A 177 1.72 -15.48 -18.96
CA ALA A 177 2.04 -14.07 -18.71
C ALA A 177 1.15 -13.49 -17.61
N LYS A 178 -0.18 -13.64 -17.71
CA LYS A 178 -1.14 -13.24 -16.68
C LYS A 178 -0.78 -13.83 -15.31
N SER A 179 -0.58 -15.15 -15.26
CA SER A 179 -0.31 -15.84 -13.99
C SER A 179 1.01 -15.42 -13.35
N ARG A 180 2.07 -15.23 -14.14
CA ARG A 180 3.38 -14.80 -13.63
C ARG A 180 3.31 -13.42 -12.98
N VAL A 181 2.66 -12.45 -13.64
CA VAL A 181 2.51 -11.10 -13.08
C VAL A 181 1.62 -11.12 -11.84
N LEU A 182 0.46 -11.78 -11.89
CA LEU A 182 -0.42 -11.89 -10.72
C LEU A 182 0.25 -12.56 -9.52
N ASN A 183 1.02 -13.62 -9.73
CA ASN A 183 1.75 -14.29 -8.65
C ASN A 183 2.82 -13.38 -8.03
N LYS A 184 3.53 -12.59 -8.83
CA LYS A 184 4.48 -11.60 -8.34
C LYS A 184 3.78 -10.55 -7.48
N LEU A 185 2.69 -9.97 -7.99
CA LEU A 185 1.90 -8.96 -7.28
C LEU A 185 1.32 -9.49 -5.97
N ARG A 186 0.74 -10.71 -5.97
CA ARG A 186 0.22 -11.34 -4.75
C ARG A 186 1.30 -11.52 -3.69
N LYS A 187 2.48 -11.96 -4.09
CA LYS A 187 3.62 -12.12 -3.16
C LYS A 187 4.06 -10.78 -2.56
N GLU A 188 4.14 -9.73 -3.37
CA GLU A 188 4.55 -8.41 -2.90
C GLU A 188 3.47 -7.72 -2.06
N ALA A 189 2.20 -7.93 -2.39
CA ALA A 189 1.06 -7.37 -1.67
C ALA A 189 0.76 -8.10 -0.34
N ALA A 190 1.28 -9.32 -0.17
CA ALA A 190 0.98 -10.14 0.99
C ALA A 190 1.40 -9.45 2.31
N GLY A 191 0.44 -9.32 3.21
CA GLY A 191 0.58 -8.61 4.48
C GLY A 191 0.40 -7.10 4.41
N LEU A 192 0.48 -6.48 3.23
CA LEU A 192 0.26 -5.04 3.04
C LEU A 192 -1.21 -4.71 2.79
N VAL A 193 -1.90 -5.50 2.00
CA VAL A 193 -3.33 -5.32 1.65
C VAL A 193 -4.17 -6.51 2.10
N GLU A 194 -5.49 -6.36 2.04
CA GLU A 194 -6.39 -7.47 2.36
C GLU A 194 -6.22 -8.66 1.41
N SER A 195 -6.19 -9.87 1.98
CA SER A 195 -6.08 -11.11 1.20
C SER A 195 -7.31 -11.41 0.33
N THR A 196 -8.43 -10.78 0.64
CA THR A 196 -9.69 -10.87 -0.12
C THR A 196 -9.73 -9.99 -1.36
N TRP A 197 -8.70 -9.14 -1.55
CA TRP A 197 -8.65 -8.30 -2.73
C TRP A 197 -8.52 -9.18 -3.98
N LYS A 198 -9.58 -9.25 -4.75
CA LYS A 198 -9.61 -9.87 -6.07
C LYS A 198 -9.31 -8.78 -7.10
N PHE A 199 -8.34 -9.04 -7.99
CA PHE A 199 -8.32 -8.27 -9.23
C PHE A 199 -9.70 -8.41 -9.87
N PRO A 200 -10.27 -7.32 -10.43
CA PRO A 200 -11.57 -7.43 -11.08
C PRO A 200 -11.50 -8.62 -12.05
N GLU A 201 -12.38 -9.60 -11.82
CA GLU A 201 -12.54 -10.67 -12.79
C GLU A 201 -13.23 -10.05 -14.00
N PRO A 202 -12.73 -10.27 -15.21
CA PRO A 202 -13.38 -9.77 -16.40
C PRO A 202 -14.80 -10.35 -16.47
N SER A 203 -15.77 -9.46 -16.62
CA SER A 203 -17.19 -9.78 -16.86
C SER A 203 -17.34 -10.52 -18.17
#